data_3b744444ca96a7ea20cd1ee4904017e6
#
_entry.id   3b744444ca96a7ea20cd1ee4904017e6
#
_cell.length_a   1.000
_cell.length_b   1.000
_cell.length_c   1.000
_cell.angle_alpha   90.00
_cell.angle_beta   90.00
_cell.angle_gamma   90.00
#
_symmetry.space_group_name_H-M   'P 1'
#
loop_
_entity.id
_entity.type
_entity.pdbx_description
1 polymer ?
#
loop_
_entity_poly.entity_id
_entity_poly.type
_entity_poly.pdbx_seq_one_letter_code
_entity_poly.pdbx_strand_id
1 'polypeptide(L)'
;MAQTEQTTQDLRELDDIERRMFSLGYAITDIMFNGATVDPRKGAPARGEALATLDGAHHELLCSDELGALLGRLEKAEGLDETQRARLRVLGRDRARETNVPAEVAADFTRLTVESADVWHRAKPANDWESFEPYLQRVVDSMRTIAGYKDPSRDPYDVWLDEFEPGTSRAFYDRFFDAVRECVV
;
A
#
# COMPACT_ATOMS: atom_id res chain seq x y z
N MET A 1 -19.29 -25.07 -12.75
CA MET A 1 -18.58 -26.37 -12.55
C MET A 1 -18.25 -26.50 -11.07
N ALA A 2 -18.17 -27.73 -10.54
CA ALA A 2 -17.76 -27.91 -9.14
C ALA A 2 -16.26 -27.66 -8.99
N GLN A 3 -15.87 -27.12 -7.83
CA GLN A 3 -14.46 -26.96 -7.47
C GLN A 3 -13.78 -28.32 -7.33
N THR A 4 -12.52 -28.41 -7.74
CA THR A 4 -11.72 -29.61 -7.50
C THR A 4 -11.33 -29.73 -6.02
N GLU A 5 -10.95 -30.92 -5.58
CA GLU A 5 -10.48 -31.14 -4.21
C GLU A 5 -9.21 -30.30 -3.92
N GLN A 6 -8.32 -30.17 -4.89
CA GLN A 6 -7.15 -29.30 -4.82
C GLN A 6 -7.53 -27.80 -4.67
N THR A 7 -8.47 -27.31 -5.47
CA THR A 7 -8.96 -25.91 -5.36
C THR A 7 -9.53 -25.63 -3.97
N THR A 8 -10.27 -26.61 -3.40
CA THR A 8 -10.82 -26.47 -2.05
C THR A 8 -9.71 -26.42 -0.99
N GLN A 9 -8.66 -27.21 -1.16
CA GLN A 9 -7.50 -27.18 -0.25
C GLN A 9 -6.74 -25.86 -0.37
N ASP A 10 -6.46 -25.40 -1.60
CA ASP A 10 -5.79 -24.13 -1.85
C ASP A 10 -6.57 -22.93 -1.26
N LEU A 11 -7.90 -22.94 -1.32
CA LEU A 11 -8.74 -21.93 -0.69
C LEU A 11 -8.64 -21.93 0.85
N ARG A 12 -8.54 -23.11 1.48
CA ARG A 12 -8.33 -23.20 2.94
C ARG A 12 -6.97 -22.66 3.35
N GLU A 13 -5.95 -22.97 2.57
CA GLU A 13 -4.60 -22.43 2.78
C GLU A 13 -4.59 -20.90 2.66
N LEU A 14 -5.29 -20.35 1.66
CA LEU A 14 -5.49 -18.91 1.50
C LEU A 14 -6.22 -18.31 2.72
N ASP A 15 -7.29 -18.94 3.20
CA ASP A 15 -8.03 -18.49 4.39
C ASP A 15 -7.14 -18.43 5.65
N ASP A 16 -6.21 -19.37 5.80
CA ASP A 16 -5.27 -19.39 6.93
C ASP A 16 -4.23 -18.26 6.83
N ILE A 17 -3.70 -17.99 5.66
CA ILE A 17 -2.78 -16.88 5.42
C ILE A 17 -3.49 -15.54 5.66
N GLU A 18 -4.65 -15.32 5.06
CA GLU A 18 -5.43 -14.09 5.24
C GLU A 18 -5.83 -13.85 6.69
N ARG A 19 -6.19 -14.90 7.44
CA ARG A 19 -6.50 -14.78 8.87
C ARG A 19 -5.29 -14.30 9.68
N ARG A 20 -4.10 -14.79 9.35
CA ARG A 20 -2.86 -14.33 10.00
C ARG A 20 -2.56 -12.87 9.65
N MET A 21 -2.67 -12.51 8.37
CA MET A 21 -2.49 -11.13 7.90
C MET A 21 -3.50 -10.17 8.57
N PHE A 22 -4.77 -10.57 8.62
CA PHE A 22 -5.82 -9.80 9.30
C PHE A 22 -5.49 -9.58 10.79
N SER A 23 -5.02 -10.62 11.48
CA SER A 23 -4.69 -10.53 12.90
C SER A 23 -3.52 -9.57 13.17
N LEU A 24 -2.51 -9.58 12.31
CA LEU A 24 -1.39 -8.63 12.36
C LEU A 24 -1.87 -7.21 12.06
N GLY A 25 -2.64 -7.02 10.98
CA GLY A 25 -3.19 -5.73 10.58
C GLY A 25 -4.12 -5.13 11.65
N TYR A 26 -4.92 -5.96 12.31
CA TYR A 26 -5.75 -5.54 13.45
C TYR A 26 -4.89 -5.00 14.61
N ALA A 27 -3.85 -5.74 15.00
CA ALA A 27 -2.94 -5.32 16.08
C ALA A 27 -2.19 -4.02 15.73
N ILE A 28 -1.72 -3.90 14.48
CA ILE A 28 -1.08 -2.67 13.96
C ILE A 28 -2.04 -1.48 14.09
N THR A 29 -3.26 -1.65 13.59
CA THR A 29 -4.29 -0.58 13.60
C THR A 29 -4.65 -0.17 15.04
N ASP A 30 -4.81 -1.13 15.94
CA ASP A 30 -5.12 -0.86 17.34
C ASP A 30 -3.98 -0.08 18.04
N ILE A 31 -2.73 -0.48 17.85
CA ILE A 31 -1.56 0.21 18.39
C ILE A 31 -1.44 1.64 17.82
N MET A 32 -1.67 1.82 16.52
CA MET A 32 -1.65 3.15 15.88
C MET A 32 -2.77 4.05 16.41
N PHE A 33 -3.98 3.53 16.53
CA PHE A 33 -5.14 4.28 17.04
C PHE A 33 -4.93 4.70 18.50
N ASN A 34 -4.50 3.77 19.36
CA ASN A 34 -4.22 4.06 20.76
C ASN A 34 -3.06 5.06 20.91
N GLY A 35 -2.00 4.90 20.11
CA GLY A 35 -0.88 5.84 20.09
C GLY A 35 -1.25 7.26 19.68
N ALA A 36 -2.23 7.41 18.81
CA ALA A 36 -2.74 8.71 18.36
C ALA A 36 -3.73 9.35 19.34
N THR A 37 -4.38 8.57 20.21
CA THR A 37 -5.51 9.03 21.04
C THR A 37 -5.23 9.03 22.55
N VAL A 38 -4.94 7.88 23.12
CA VAL A 38 -4.94 7.70 24.59
C VAL A 38 -3.60 7.35 25.21
N ASP A 39 -2.64 6.87 24.42
CA ASP A 39 -1.40 6.35 24.96
C ASP A 39 -0.43 7.45 25.43
N PRO A 40 0.32 7.22 26.51
CA PRO A 40 1.34 8.15 26.95
C PRO A 40 2.45 8.36 25.90
N ARG A 41 2.86 9.61 25.68
CA ARG A 41 3.94 9.95 24.72
C ARG A 41 5.26 9.25 25.03
N LYS A 42 5.55 8.97 26.30
CA LYS A 42 6.76 8.26 26.72
C LYS A 42 6.84 6.82 26.22
N GLY A 43 5.70 6.20 25.86
CA GLY A 43 5.63 4.86 25.26
C GLY A 43 5.90 4.82 23.75
N ALA A 44 6.07 5.97 23.08
CA ALA A 44 6.23 6.02 21.63
C ALA A 44 7.38 5.15 21.07
N PRO A 45 8.58 5.09 21.69
CA PRO A 45 9.65 4.23 21.17
C PRO A 45 9.27 2.74 21.18
N ALA A 46 8.70 2.25 22.29
CA ALA A 46 8.30 0.84 22.40
C ALA A 46 7.16 0.49 21.42
N ARG A 47 6.20 1.40 21.22
CA ARG A 47 5.18 1.22 20.18
C ARG A 47 5.77 1.18 18.78
N GLY A 48 6.74 2.04 18.49
CA GLY A 48 7.44 2.04 17.20
C GLY A 48 8.12 0.71 16.90
N GLU A 49 8.80 0.11 17.89
CA GLU A 49 9.42 -1.21 17.75
C GLU A 49 8.38 -2.33 17.56
N ALA A 50 7.28 -2.27 18.32
CA ALA A 50 6.19 -3.24 18.17
C ALA A 50 5.55 -3.16 16.78
N LEU A 51 5.26 -1.94 16.29
CA LEU A 51 4.73 -1.72 14.95
C LEU A 51 5.69 -2.22 13.87
N ALA A 52 6.98 -1.90 13.96
CA ALA A 52 7.97 -2.36 12.99
C ALA A 52 8.06 -3.90 12.93
N THR A 53 7.94 -4.58 14.08
CA THR A 53 7.93 -6.04 14.15
C THR A 53 6.68 -6.63 13.51
N LEU A 54 5.51 -6.07 13.80
CA LEU A 54 4.23 -6.55 13.25
C LEU A 54 4.12 -6.26 11.75
N ASP A 55 4.53 -5.09 11.30
CA ASP A 55 4.59 -4.69 9.89
C ASP A 55 5.53 -5.60 9.11
N GLY A 56 6.73 -5.89 9.65
CA GLY A 56 7.66 -6.83 9.06
C GLY A 56 7.04 -8.21 8.87
N ALA A 57 6.39 -8.75 9.91
CA ALA A 57 5.73 -10.04 9.83
C ALA A 57 4.54 -10.07 8.85
N HIS A 58 3.77 -8.97 8.75
CA HIS A 58 2.70 -8.83 7.77
C HIS A 58 3.26 -8.77 6.35
N HIS A 59 4.29 -7.97 6.12
CA HIS A 59 4.97 -7.85 4.83
C HIS A 59 5.59 -9.17 4.38
N GLU A 60 6.25 -9.93 5.28
CA GLU A 60 6.81 -11.26 4.97
C GLU A 60 5.73 -12.24 4.49
N LEU A 61 4.54 -12.25 5.11
CA LEU A 61 3.42 -13.07 4.66
C LEU A 61 2.93 -12.65 3.28
N LEU A 62 2.71 -11.35 3.08
CA LEU A 62 2.20 -10.78 1.82
C LEU A 62 3.17 -11.02 0.67
N CYS A 63 4.48 -10.90 0.91
CA CYS A 63 5.52 -11.03 -0.11
C CYS A 63 6.05 -12.47 -0.27
N SER A 64 5.58 -13.44 0.54
CA SER A 64 6.08 -14.81 0.53
C SER A 64 5.91 -15.49 -0.84
N ASP A 65 6.88 -16.32 -1.20
CA ASP A 65 6.79 -17.18 -2.41
C ASP A 65 5.63 -18.17 -2.31
N GLU A 66 5.31 -18.61 -1.10
CA GLU A 66 4.18 -19.50 -0.80
C GLU A 66 2.85 -18.87 -1.24
N LEU A 67 2.58 -17.62 -0.79
CA LEU A 67 1.39 -16.89 -1.22
C LEU A 67 1.39 -16.63 -2.73
N GLY A 68 2.53 -16.24 -3.31
CA GLY A 68 2.64 -16.04 -4.75
C GLY A 68 2.31 -17.26 -5.56
N ALA A 69 2.82 -18.43 -5.18
CA ALA A 69 2.53 -19.70 -5.82
C ALA A 69 1.06 -20.12 -5.65
N LEU A 70 0.50 -19.90 -4.47
CA LEU A 70 -0.90 -20.20 -4.15
C LEU A 70 -1.86 -19.36 -5.01
N LEU A 71 -1.63 -18.05 -5.09
CA LEU A 71 -2.41 -17.15 -5.94
C LEU A 71 -2.34 -17.58 -7.41
N GLY A 72 -1.14 -17.89 -7.93
CA GLY A 72 -0.96 -18.36 -9.31
C GLY A 72 -1.65 -19.69 -9.63
N ARG A 73 -1.86 -20.59 -8.63
CA ARG A 73 -2.68 -21.80 -8.78
C ARG A 73 -4.17 -21.47 -8.80
N LEU A 74 -4.62 -20.65 -7.86
CA LEU A 74 -6.02 -20.27 -7.73
C LEU A 74 -6.53 -19.40 -8.89
N GLU A 75 -5.71 -18.53 -9.48
CA GLU A 75 -6.08 -17.76 -10.66
C GLU A 75 -6.45 -18.63 -11.87
N LYS A 76 -5.85 -19.81 -11.97
CA LYS A 76 -6.11 -20.79 -13.04
C LYS A 76 -7.22 -21.79 -12.69
N ALA A 77 -7.72 -21.74 -11.44
CA ALA A 77 -8.71 -22.69 -10.99
C ALA A 77 -10.10 -22.42 -11.57
N GLU A 78 -10.79 -23.50 -11.91
CA GLU A 78 -12.19 -23.44 -12.33
C GLU A 78 -13.15 -23.54 -11.14
N GLY A 79 -14.37 -23.07 -11.32
CA GLY A 79 -15.44 -23.17 -10.31
C GLY A 79 -15.35 -22.18 -9.15
N LEU A 80 -14.46 -21.18 -9.22
CA LEU A 80 -14.43 -20.10 -8.24
C LEU A 80 -15.65 -19.18 -8.42
N ASP A 81 -16.26 -18.80 -7.29
CA ASP A 81 -17.32 -17.80 -7.27
C ASP A 81 -16.78 -16.37 -7.45
N GLU A 82 -17.67 -15.40 -7.54
CA GLU A 82 -17.31 -13.98 -7.75
C GLU A 82 -16.53 -13.40 -6.57
N THR A 83 -16.89 -13.77 -5.35
CA THR A 83 -16.21 -13.32 -4.12
C THR A 83 -14.78 -13.86 -4.07
N GLN A 84 -14.60 -15.14 -4.36
CA GLN A 84 -13.28 -15.77 -4.42
C GLN A 84 -12.38 -15.11 -5.47
N ARG A 85 -12.92 -14.84 -6.66
CA ARG A 85 -12.19 -14.12 -7.71
C ARG A 85 -11.84 -12.68 -7.31
N ALA A 86 -12.74 -11.99 -6.62
CA ALA A 86 -12.48 -10.64 -6.11
C ALA A 86 -11.37 -10.64 -5.05
N ARG A 87 -11.37 -11.60 -4.13
CA ARG A 87 -10.30 -11.79 -3.13
C ARG A 87 -8.94 -11.96 -3.82
N LEU A 88 -8.85 -12.85 -4.81
CA LEU A 88 -7.60 -13.08 -5.54
C LEU A 88 -7.10 -11.82 -6.25
N ARG A 89 -8.00 -11.07 -6.90
CA ARG A 89 -7.63 -9.79 -7.55
C ARG A 89 -7.10 -8.77 -6.56
N VAL A 90 -7.74 -8.61 -5.41
CA VAL A 90 -7.32 -7.64 -4.38
C VAL A 90 -5.97 -8.04 -3.80
N LEU A 91 -5.86 -9.28 -3.34
CA LEU A 91 -4.64 -9.76 -2.69
C LEU A 91 -3.44 -9.83 -3.67
N GLY A 92 -3.69 -10.25 -4.91
CA GLY A 92 -2.68 -10.26 -5.96
C GLY A 92 -2.16 -8.87 -6.28
N ARG A 93 -3.05 -7.86 -6.31
CA ARG A 93 -2.68 -6.46 -6.51
C ARG A 93 -1.89 -5.92 -5.32
N ASP A 94 -2.33 -6.19 -4.09
CA ASP A 94 -1.65 -5.71 -2.90
C ASP A 94 -0.23 -6.32 -2.80
N ARG A 95 -0.10 -7.63 -3.10
CA ARG A 95 1.20 -8.28 -3.20
C ARG A 95 2.09 -7.63 -4.28
N ALA A 96 1.57 -7.39 -5.49
CA ALA A 96 2.34 -6.80 -6.58
C ALA A 96 2.84 -5.39 -6.23
N ARG A 97 2.05 -4.61 -5.49
CA ARG A 97 2.44 -3.28 -5.01
C ARG A 97 3.68 -3.31 -4.13
N GLU A 98 3.80 -4.33 -3.28
CA GLU A 98 4.92 -4.49 -2.35
C GLU A 98 6.12 -5.18 -3.02
N THR A 99 5.90 -6.23 -3.81
CA THR A 99 6.99 -7.04 -4.39
C THR A 99 7.68 -6.37 -5.58
N ASN A 100 7.02 -5.46 -6.29
CA ASN A 100 7.58 -4.81 -7.46
C ASN A 100 8.57 -3.69 -7.11
N VAL A 101 8.54 -3.16 -5.89
CA VAL A 101 9.45 -2.09 -5.45
C VAL A 101 10.60 -2.72 -4.65
N PRO A 102 11.87 -2.49 -5.05
CA PRO A 102 13.01 -2.99 -4.26
C PRO A 102 12.98 -2.46 -2.83
N ALA A 103 13.25 -3.32 -1.85
CA ALA A 103 13.18 -2.98 -0.42
C ALA A 103 14.06 -1.79 -0.04
N GLU A 104 15.24 -1.64 -0.68
CA GLU A 104 16.13 -0.51 -0.47
C GLU A 104 15.47 0.81 -0.92
N VAL A 105 14.82 0.81 -2.08
CA VAL A 105 14.10 1.99 -2.62
C VAL A 105 12.94 2.39 -1.70
N ALA A 106 12.18 1.42 -1.20
CA ALA A 106 11.09 1.68 -0.24
C ALA A 106 11.62 2.24 1.08
N ALA A 107 12.72 1.69 1.61
CA ALA A 107 13.36 2.16 2.83
C ALA A 107 13.94 3.59 2.67
N ASP A 108 14.55 3.90 1.52
CA ASP A 108 15.06 5.24 1.22
C ASP A 108 13.93 6.26 1.13
N PHE A 109 12.82 5.89 0.51
CA PHE A 109 11.64 6.75 0.43
C PHE A 109 11.04 7.01 1.82
N THR A 110 10.96 6.00 2.68
CA THR A 110 10.49 6.14 4.05
C THR A 110 11.36 7.11 4.84
N ARG A 111 12.70 6.98 4.76
CA ARG A 111 13.62 7.92 5.41
C ARG A 111 13.43 9.36 4.89
N LEU A 112 13.34 9.50 3.57
CA LEU A 112 13.15 10.80 2.95
C LEU A 112 11.82 11.47 3.37
N THR A 113 10.73 10.72 3.48
CA THR A 113 9.44 11.28 3.90
C THR A 113 9.46 11.75 5.34
N VAL A 114 10.13 11.02 6.24
CA VAL A 114 10.31 11.45 7.65
C VAL A 114 11.15 12.73 7.74
N GLU A 115 12.30 12.80 7.03
CA GLU A 115 13.13 13.99 6.97
C GLU A 115 12.36 15.19 6.39
N SER A 116 11.64 14.96 5.29
CA SER A 116 10.87 16.01 4.61
C SER A 116 9.76 16.55 5.48
N ALA A 117 9.08 15.70 6.25
CA ALA A 117 8.03 16.11 7.18
C ALA A 117 8.60 17.00 8.31
N ASP A 118 9.76 16.65 8.86
CA ASP A 118 10.43 17.45 9.88
C ASP A 118 10.85 18.84 9.35
N VAL A 119 11.42 18.90 8.15
CA VAL A 119 11.75 20.17 7.49
C VAL A 119 10.49 21.00 7.21
N TRP A 120 9.43 20.38 6.69
CA TRP A 120 8.16 21.05 6.43
C TRP A 120 7.54 21.65 7.70
N HIS A 121 7.57 20.93 8.82
CA HIS A 121 7.04 21.41 10.10
C HIS A 121 7.77 22.67 10.60
N ARG A 122 9.04 22.84 10.29
CA ARG A 122 9.81 24.03 10.64
C ARG A 122 9.64 25.17 9.61
N ALA A 123 9.68 24.81 8.32
CA ALA A 123 9.62 25.76 7.21
C ALA A 123 8.25 26.43 7.07
N LYS A 124 7.16 25.67 7.23
CA LYS A 124 5.80 26.17 7.01
C LYS A 124 5.42 27.37 7.92
N PRO A 125 5.61 27.33 9.26
CA PRO A 125 5.33 28.49 10.10
C PRO A 125 6.22 29.71 9.81
N ALA A 126 7.46 29.46 9.34
CA ALA A 126 8.42 30.50 8.98
C ALA A 126 8.21 31.06 7.55
N ASN A 127 7.30 30.48 6.78
CA ASN A 127 7.14 30.74 5.34
C ASN A 127 8.46 30.58 4.55
N ASP A 128 9.28 29.62 4.94
CA ASP A 128 10.60 29.32 4.39
C ASP A 128 10.50 28.24 3.30
N TRP A 129 10.13 28.67 2.10
CA TRP A 129 10.04 27.78 0.93
C TRP A 129 11.40 27.24 0.50
N GLU A 130 12.45 28.05 0.58
CA GLU A 130 13.79 27.72 0.10
C GLU A 130 14.37 26.50 0.83
N SER A 131 14.10 26.38 2.13
CA SER A 131 14.53 25.23 2.92
C SER A 131 13.73 23.96 2.60
N PHE A 132 12.46 24.06 2.19
CA PHE A 132 11.59 22.90 1.93
C PHE A 132 11.63 22.41 0.48
N GLU A 133 11.77 23.30 -0.49
CA GLU A 133 11.73 22.97 -1.93
C GLU A 133 12.64 21.79 -2.33
N PRO A 134 13.92 21.73 -1.89
CA PRO A 134 14.80 20.61 -2.25
C PRO A 134 14.28 19.25 -1.76
N TYR A 135 13.64 19.21 -0.60
CA TYR A 135 13.04 17.98 -0.06
C TYR A 135 11.82 17.57 -0.85
N LEU A 136 10.95 18.50 -1.18
CA LEU A 136 9.78 18.25 -2.03
C LEU A 136 10.20 17.70 -3.39
N GLN A 137 11.23 18.28 -4.01
CA GLN A 137 11.75 17.78 -5.29
C GLN A 137 12.22 16.33 -5.17
N ARG A 138 12.99 16.00 -4.13
CA ARG A 138 13.46 14.62 -3.87
C ARG A 138 12.29 13.65 -3.65
N VAL A 139 11.25 14.07 -2.93
CA VAL A 139 10.04 13.27 -2.74
C VAL A 139 9.36 12.97 -4.07
N VAL A 140 9.16 14.00 -4.92
CA VAL A 140 8.55 13.84 -6.25
C VAL A 140 9.37 12.91 -7.13
N ASP A 141 10.70 13.04 -7.15
CA ASP A 141 11.57 12.20 -7.96
C ASP A 141 11.59 10.75 -7.48
N SER A 142 11.56 10.53 -6.16
CA SER A 142 11.42 9.18 -5.57
C SER A 142 10.07 8.56 -5.91
N MET A 143 8.97 9.33 -5.84
CA MET A 143 7.64 8.85 -6.24
C MET A 143 7.60 8.45 -7.72
N ARG A 144 8.25 9.21 -8.62
CA ARG A 144 8.37 8.83 -10.05
C ARG A 144 9.16 7.53 -10.22
N THR A 145 10.24 7.38 -9.48
CA THR A 145 11.06 6.16 -9.49
C THR A 145 10.26 4.95 -9.03
N ILE A 146 9.53 5.07 -7.92
CA ILE A 146 8.67 4.00 -7.39
C ILE A 146 7.55 3.64 -8.37
N ALA A 147 6.90 4.63 -8.98
CA ALA A 147 5.89 4.40 -10.01
C ALA A 147 6.45 3.57 -11.19
N GLY A 148 7.69 3.83 -11.60
CA GLY A 148 8.38 3.05 -12.64
C GLY A 148 8.64 1.59 -12.25
N TYR A 149 8.83 1.28 -10.97
CA TYR A 149 8.90 -0.10 -10.47
C TYR A 149 7.53 -0.77 -10.42
N LYS A 150 6.48 -0.04 -10.04
CA LYS A 150 5.12 -0.56 -9.95
C LYS A 150 4.54 -0.88 -11.32
N ASP A 151 4.60 0.06 -12.25
CA ASP A 151 4.16 -0.12 -13.64
C ASP A 151 4.95 0.80 -14.60
N PRO A 152 6.00 0.29 -15.24
CA PRO A 152 6.83 1.07 -16.16
C PRO A 152 6.11 1.44 -17.48
N SER A 153 4.94 0.87 -17.76
CA SER A 153 4.18 1.12 -18.98
C SER A 153 3.22 2.31 -18.88
N ARG A 154 2.97 2.81 -17.65
CA ARG A 154 2.02 3.90 -17.39
C ARG A 154 2.73 5.20 -17.01
N ASP A 155 2.01 6.31 -17.19
CA ASP A 155 2.44 7.61 -16.66
C ASP A 155 2.54 7.51 -15.12
N PRO A 156 3.63 7.99 -14.50
CA PRO A 156 3.81 7.91 -13.05
C PRO A 156 2.65 8.51 -12.24
N TYR A 157 2.01 9.55 -12.74
CA TYR A 157 0.87 10.16 -12.06
C TYR A 157 -0.36 9.24 -12.11
N ASP A 158 -0.60 8.56 -13.24
CA ASP A 158 -1.68 7.58 -13.36
C ASP A 158 -1.45 6.34 -12.47
N VAL A 159 -0.19 5.93 -12.26
CA VAL A 159 0.14 4.86 -11.31
C VAL A 159 -0.27 5.25 -9.89
N TRP A 160 0.02 6.48 -9.48
CA TRP A 160 -0.36 6.96 -8.15
C TRP A 160 -1.86 7.21 -7.99
N LEU A 161 -2.56 7.63 -9.04
CA LEU A 161 -4.03 7.73 -9.01
C LEU A 161 -4.67 6.36 -8.79
N ASP A 162 -4.18 5.32 -9.47
CA ASP A 162 -4.63 3.94 -9.31
C ASP A 162 -4.38 3.36 -7.91
N GLU A 163 -3.35 3.84 -7.20
CA GLU A 163 -3.11 3.45 -5.80
C GLU A 163 -4.25 3.88 -4.87
N PHE A 164 -4.79 5.07 -5.08
CA PHE A 164 -5.86 5.64 -4.26
C PHE A 164 -7.25 5.16 -4.72
N GLU A 165 -7.46 5.10 -6.04
CA GLU A 165 -8.74 4.70 -6.63
C GLU A 165 -8.49 3.77 -7.83
N PRO A 166 -8.59 2.45 -7.64
CA PRO A 166 -8.26 1.47 -8.67
C PRO A 166 -9.04 1.63 -9.97
N GLY A 167 -8.30 1.63 -11.08
CA GLY A 167 -8.87 1.79 -12.43
C GLY A 167 -9.02 3.25 -12.87
N THR A 168 -8.57 4.21 -12.05
CA THR A 168 -8.61 5.64 -12.43
C THR A 168 -7.34 6.10 -13.15
N SER A 169 -7.44 7.26 -13.79
CA SER A 169 -6.35 7.91 -14.51
C SER A 169 -6.57 9.41 -14.53
N ARG A 170 -5.54 10.18 -14.93
CA ARG A 170 -5.68 11.61 -15.16
C ARG A 170 -6.82 11.92 -16.12
N ALA A 171 -6.94 11.19 -17.23
CA ALA A 171 -8.01 11.39 -18.20
C ALA A 171 -9.42 11.16 -17.62
N PHE A 172 -9.57 10.29 -16.61
CA PHE A 172 -10.82 10.13 -15.88
C PHE A 172 -11.09 11.37 -15.02
N TYR A 173 -10.10 11.82 -14.23
CA TYR A 173 -10.27 12.95 -13.33
C TYR A 173 -10.44 14.28 -14.06
N ASP A 174 -9.80 14.50 -15.21
CA ASP A 174 -10.02 15.69 -16.01
C ASP A 174 -11.50 15.84 -16.38
N ARG A 175 -12.14 14.77 -16.89
CA ARG A 175 -13.58 14.78 -17.21
C ARG A 175 -14.46 14.93 -15.97
N PHE A 176 -14.09 14.27 -14.87
CA PHE A 176 -14.83 14.36 -13.62
C PHE A 176 -14.83 15.80 -13.08
N PHE A 177 -13.67 16.43 -13.00
CA PHE A 177 -13.56 17.79 -12.49
C PHE A 177 -14.14 18.86 -13.43
N ASP A 178 -14.14 18.62 -14.74
CA ASP A 178 -14.85 19.50 -15.69
C ASP A 178 -16.36 19.47 -15.40
N ALA A 179 -16.96 18.30 -15.22
CA ALA A 179 -18.37 18.18 -14.86
C ALA A 179 -18.68 18.79 -13.48
N VAL A 180 -17.80 18.58 -12.48
CA VAL A 180 -17.99 19.17 -11.13
C VAL A 180 -17.89 20.69 -11.19
N ARG A 181 -16.98 21.26 -11.98
CA ARG A 181 -16.84 22.72 -12.13
C ARG A 181 -18.13 23.35 -12.66
N GLU A 182 -18.78 22.72 -13.63
CA GLU A 182 -20.07 23.22 -14.15
C GLU A 182 -21.20 23.20 -13.12
N CYS A 183 -21.13 22.31 -12.11
CA CYS A 183 -22.16 22.18 -11.09
C CYS A 183 -21.93 23.06 -9.84
N VAL A 184 -20.66 23.45 -9.56
CA VAL A 184 -20.26 24.08 -8.29
C VAL A 184 -19.91 25.55 -8.46
N VAL A 185 -19.58 26.02 -9.65
CA VAL A 185 -19.25 27.41 -9.98
C VAL A 185 -20.38 28.09 -10.72
#